data_a73a8f10d3dfb99bd94f4dbfb6de6e38
#
_entry.id   a73a8f10d3dfb99bd94f4dbfb6de6e38
#
_cell.length_a   1.000
_cell.length_b   1.000
_cell.length_c   1.000
_cell.angle_alpha   90.00
_cell.angle_beta   90.00
_cell.angle_gamma   90.00
#
_symmetry.space_group_name_H-M   'P 1'
#
loop_
_entity.id
_entity.type
_entity.pdbx_description
1 polymer ?
#
loop_
_entity_poly.entity_id
_entity_poly.type
_entity_poly.pdbx_seq_one_letter_code
_entity_poly.pdbx_strand_id
1 'polypeptide(L)'
;AVFMSFALFFFEDNIVVPTYAKKQQIQQQVLHKEKSLNNDKIVIMACEGRVVYKADYFDNKLQKLYSVYILFRTEDKTFESVIYADNAEWLNNKWKLNGAVEYALSGEEVSVVPLRAEHLLLLTEPPETFRNNTVSVEEVNTREARAYIEHLERAGLPSAEAKSEYYKKYSFPFVVFIVVFLAVGLSGKTRKNVLLISLALSITAVVLFYVTQMVTMLMAKFQAVPPIFGSWFPVIMFIFISCVLLKYAKT
;
A
#
# COMPACT_ATOMS: atom_id res chain seq x y z
N ALA A 1 24.50 18.85 4.89
CA ALA A 1 23.82 17.60 4.62
C ALA A 1 22.52 17.48 5.43
N VAL A 2 22.54 17.50 6.78
CA VAL A 2 21.34 17.35 7.63
C VAL A 2 20.26 18.37 7.29
N PHE A 3 20.62 19.66 7.19
CA PHE A 3 19.68 20.71 6.79
C PHE A 3 19.05 20.43 5.41
N MET A 4 19.85 19.97 4.45
CA MET A 4 19.36 19.63 3.09
C MET A 4 18.44 18.42 3.11
N SER A 5 18.71 17.42 3.93
CA SER A 5 17.80 16.27 4.08
C SER A 5 16.44 16.68 4.66
N PHE A 6 16.45 17.59 5.65
CA PHE A 6 15.21 18.13 6.21
C PHE A 6 14.44 19.01 5.21
N ALA A 7 15.17 19.85 4.47
CA ALA A 7 14.58 20.66 3.41
C ALA A 7 13.97 19.80 2.30
N LEU A 8 14.63 18.69 1.92
CA LEU A 8 14.10 17.75 0.94
C LEU A 8 12.81 17.09 1.42
N PHE A 9 12.77 16.64 2.68
CA PHE A 9 11.53 16.07 3.26
C PHE A 9 10.36 17.05 3.19
N PHE A 10 10.59 18.29 3.63
CA PHE A 10 9.56 19.33 3.60
C PHE A 10 9.10 19.65 2.17
N PHE A 11 10.03 19.74 1.23
CA PHE A 11 9.77 20.02 -0.17
C PHE A 11 8.97 18.87 -0.82
N GLU A 12 9.34 17.63 -0.51
CA GLU A 12 8.66 16.44 -1.03
C GLU A 12 7.20 16.38 -0.57
N ASP A 13 6.93 16.50 0.73
CA ASP A 13 5.58 16.36 1.30
C ASP A 13 4.64 17.53 0.92
N ASN A 14 5.17 18.77 0.83
CA ASN A 14 4.34 19.97 0.63
C ASN A 14 4.29 20.47 -0.83
N ILE A 15 5.24 20.11 -1.67
CA ILE A 15 5.33 20.60 -3.05
C ILE A 15 5.25 19.46 -4.06
N VAL A 16 6.11 18.44 -3.93
CA VAL A 16 6.22 17.36 -4.91
C VAL A 16 4.95 16.52 -4.93
N VAL A 17 4.50 16.05 -3.77
CA VAL A 17 3.30 15.20 -3.64
C VAL A 17 2.05 15.89 -4.16
N PRO A 18 1.67 17.12 -3.74
CA PRO A 18 0.50 17.80 -4.28
C PRO A 18 0.59 18.10 -5.77
N THR A 19 1.80 18.45 -6.25
CA THR A 19 2.02 18.74 -7.68
C THR A 19 1.89 17.47 -8.52
N TYR A 20 2.39 16.35 -8.01
CA TYR A 20 2.26 15.04 -8.67
C TYR A 20 0.80 14.58 -8.72
N ALA A 21 0.05 14.71 -7.64
CA ALA A 21 -1.38 14.41 -7.59
C ALA A 21 -2.16 15.26 -8.62
N LYS A 22 -1.86 16.56 -8.72
CA LYS A 22 -2.46 17.45 -9.70
C LYS A 22 -2.09 17.09 -11.15
N LYS A 23 -0.83 16.72 -11.39
CA LYS A 23 -0.36 16.19 -12.68
C LYS A 23 -1.16 14.95 -13.08
N GLN A 24 -1.34 14.00 -12.16
CA GLN A 24 -2.12 12.78 -12.38
C GLN A 24 -3.57 13.11 -12.76
N GLN A 25 -4.22 14.02 -12.05
CA GLN A 25 -5.58 14.47 -12.37
C GLN A 25 -5.68 15.07 -13.78
N ILE A 26 -4.75 15.96 -14.14
CA ILE A 26 -4.72 16.58 -15.47
C ILE A 26 -4.45 15.52 -16.56
N GLN A 27 -3.53 14.60 -16.31
CA GLN A 27 -3.21 13.53 -17.24
C GLN A 27 -4.42 12.61 -17.47
N GLN A 28 -5.17 12.29 -16.42
CA GLN A 28 -6.40 11.51 -16.52
C GLN A 28 -7.47 12.25 -17.32
N GLN A 29 -7.64 13.55 -17.12
CA GLN A 29 -8.57 14.39 -17.87
C GLN A 29 -8.20 14.48 -19.35
N VAL A 30 -6.92 14.74 -19.67
CA VAL A 30 -6.43 14.89 -21.05
C VAL A 30 -6.46 13.58 -21.83
N LEU A 31 -6.11 12.48 -21.19
CA LEU A 31 -6.10 11.17 -21.83
C LEU A 31 -7.48 10.49 -21.85
N HIS A 32 -8.52 11.13 -21.29
CA HIS A 32 -9.85 10.54 -21.10
C HIS A 32 -9.78 9.17 -20.40
N LYS A 33 -8.69 8.89 -19.70
CA LYS A 33 -8.53 7.75 -18.81
C LYS A 33 -9.10 8.13 -17.45
N GLU A 34 -10.41 8.04 -17.32
CA GLU A 34 -11.00 7.97 -15.97
C GLU A 34 -10.31 6.83 -15.21
N LYS A 35 -9.83 7.13 -14.00
CA LYS A 35 -9.32 6.07 -13.11
C LYS A 35 -10.44 5.04 -13.02
N SER A 36 -10.20 3.84 -13.52
CA SER A 36 -11.20 2.79 -13.43
C SER A 36 -11.50 2.57 -11.95
N LEU A 37 -12.72 2.88 -11.55
CA LEU A 37 -13.22 2.58 -10.22
C LEU A 37 -13.63 1.10 -10.09
N ASN A 38 -13.48 0.35 -11.19
CA ASN A 38 -13.64 -1.10 -11.15
C ASN A 38 -12.55 -1.70 -10.28
N ASN A 39 -12.87 -2.76 -9.58
CA ASN A 39 -11.98 -3.39 -8.63
C ASN A 39 -12.00 -4.91 -8.84
N ASP A 40 -10.90 -5.57 -8.54
CA ASP A 40 -10.75 -7.02 -8.63
C ASP A 40 -10.23 -7.59 -7.31
N LYS A 41 -10.56 -8.86 -7.05
CA LYS A 41 -10.18 -9.60 -5.83
C LYS A 41 -10.55 -8.87 -4.53
N ILE A 42 -11.79 -8.43 -4.45
CA ILE A 42 -12.30 -7.59 -3.37
C ILE A 42 -12.60 -8.45 -2.14
N VAL A 43 -12.19 -7.95 -0.98
CA VAL A 43 -12.63 -8.47 0.32
C VAL A 43 -13.03 -7.28 1.19
N ILE A 44 -14.29 -7.25 1.63
CA ILE A 44 -14.84 -6.18 2.45
C ILE A 44 -15.54 -6.77 3.65
N MET A 45 -15.30 -6.18 4.81
CA MET A 45 -16.02 -6.50 6.04
C MET A 45 -17.07 -5.41 6.34
N ALA A 46 -18.29 -5.84 6.52
CA ALA A 46 -19.44 -5.00 6.87
C ALA A 46 -20.09 -5.46 8.18
N CYS A 47 -20.98 -4.66 8.73
CA CYS A 47 -21.72 -4.98 9.95
C CYS A 47 -20.81 -5.40 11.11
N GLU A 48 -19.76 -4.60 11.41
CA GLU A 48 -18.78 -4.86 12.48
C GLU A 48 -18.04 -6.21 12.36
N GLY A 49 -17.91 -6.70 11.11
CA GLY A 49 -17.22 -7.95 10.81
C GLY A 49 -18.11 -9.19 10.83
N ARG A 50 -19.44 -9.02 10.98
CA ARG A 50 -20.40 -10.14 10.88
C ARG A 50 -20.65 -10.57 9.43
N VAL A 51 -20.52 -9.66 8.48
CA VAL A 51 -20.68 -9.94 7.05
C VAL A 51 -19.36 -9.68 6.33
N VAL A 52 -18.84 -10.67 5.60
CA VAL A 52 -17.64 -10.53 4.80
C VAL A 52 -17.98 -10.82 3.34
N TYR A 53 -17.82 -9.80 2.51
CA TYR A 53 -17.95 -9.94 1.07
C TYR A 53 -16.60 -10.29 0.46
N LYS A 54 -16.57 -11.30 -0.39
CA LYS A 54 -15.47 -11.59 -1.31
C LYS A 54 -16.03 -11.62 -2.71
N ALA A 55 -15.52 -10.79 -3.62
CA ALA A 55 -15.92 -10.79 -5.02
C ALA A 55 -14.67 -10.81 -5.93
N ASP A 56 -14.77 -11.47 -7.06
CA ASP A 56 -13.68 -11.53 -8.02
C ASP A 56 -13.57 -10.20 -8.78
N TYR A 57 -14.68 -9.55 -9.05
CA TYR A 57 -14.72 -8.30 -9.80
C TYR A 57 -15.90 -7.41 -9.44
N PHE A 58 -15.70 -6.09 -9.43
CA PHE A 58 -16.73 -5.07 -9.30
C PHE A 58 -16.71 -4.15 -10.50
N ASP A 59 -17.85 -4.04 -11.18
CA ASP A 59 -18.08 -3.06 -12.24
C ASP A 59 -18.77 -1.83 -11.66
N ASN A 60 -18.05 -0.71 -11.61
CA ASN A 60 -18.59 0.54 -11.06
C ASN A 60 -19.66 1.17 -11.95
N LYS A 61 -19.64 0.94 -13.29
CA LYS A 61 -20.65 1.51 -14.20
C LYS A 61 -21.97 0.79 -14.07
N LEU A 62 -21.91 -0.54 -13.98
CA LEU A 62 -23.08 -1.39 -13.84
C LEU A 62 -23.54 -1.57 -12.39
N GLN A 63 -22.77 -1.09 -11.41
CA GLN A 63 -22.96 -1.30 -9.97
C GLN A 63 -23.20 -2.80 -9.67
N LYS A 64 -22.29 -3.64 -10.19
CA LYS A 64 -22.45 -5.09 -10.20
C LYS A 64 -21.19 -5.79 -9.71
N LEU A 65 -21.38 -6.78 -8.84
CA LEU A 65 -20.34 -7.70 -8.36
C LEU A 65 -20.45 -9.02 -9.11
N TYR A 66 -19.32 -9.67 -9.36
CA TYR A 66 -19.22 -10.97 -10.03
C TYR A 66 -18.49 -11.98 -9.16
N SER A 67 -18.97 -13.24 -9.20
CA SER A 67 -18.45 -14.36 -8.39
C SER A 67 -18.38 -13.98 -6.91
N VAL A 68 -19.52 -13.78 -6.30
CA VAL A 68 -19.64 -13.21 -4.96
C VAL A 68 -19.77 -14.33 -3.93
N TYR A 69 -18.91 -14.28 -2.93
CA TYR A 69 -19.04 -15.07 -1.69
C TYR A 69 -19.36 -14.12 -0.56
N ILE A 70 -20.44 -14.36 0.15
CA ILE A 70 -20.85 -13.56 1.30
C ILE A 70 -20.86 -14.46 2.52
N LEU A 71 -19.86 -14.27 3.37
CA LEU A 71 -19.68 -15.04 4.60
C LEU A 71 -20.44 -14.35 5.75
N PHE A 72 -21.28 -15.09 6.44
CA PHE A 72 -21.96 -14.66 7.65
C PHE A 72 -21.30 -15.26 8.87
N ARG A 73 -21.17 -14.44 9.90
CA ARG A 73 -20.60 -14.79 11.20
C ARG A 73 -21.56 -14.47 12.31
N THR A 74 -21.54 -15.27 13.35
CA THR A 74 -22.25 -15.00 14.61
C THR A 74 -21.67 -13.76 15.31
N GLU A 75 -22.31 -13.31 16.38
CA GLU A 75 -21.77 -12.23 17.22
C GLU A 75 -20.38 -12.54 17.79
N ASP A 76 -20.11 -13.80 18.10
CA ASP A 76 -18.80 -14.30 18.54
C ASP A 76 -17.77 -14.45 17.41
N LYS A 77 -18.10 -13.96 16.20
CA LYS A 77 -17.26 -14.03 14.99
C LYS A 77 -16.94 -15.46 14.51
N THR A 78 -17.70 -16.45 14.96
CA THR A 78 -17.63 -17.82 14.43
C THR A 78 -18.38 -17.92 13.09
N PHE A 79 -17.99 -18.90 12.28
CA PHE A 79 -18.65 -19.15 10.99
C PHE A 79 -20.10 -19.57 11.20
N GLU A 80 -21.02 -19.00 10.44
CA GLU A 80 -22.45 -19.34 10.41
C GLU A 80 -22.86 -19.96 9.08
N SER A 81 -22.71 -19.21 7.99
CA SER A 81 -23.01 -19.67 6.64
C SER A 81 -22.26 -18.85 5.59
N VAL A 82 -22.29 -19.34 4.36
CA VAL A 82 -21.77 -18.61 3.20
C VAL A 82 -22.77 -18.65 2.05
N ILE A 83 -23.05 -17.50 1.46
CA ILE A 83 -23.84 -17.42 0.22
C ILE A 83 -22.83 -17.27 -0.93
N TYR A 84 -22.92 -18.15 -1.91
CA TYR A 84 -22.31 -17.95 -3.23
C TYR A 84 -23.38 -17.41 -4.19
N ALA A 85 -22.99 -16.44 -5.01
CA ALA A 85 -23.82 -15.94 -6.10
C ALA A 85 -22.96 -15.67 -7.34
N ASP A 86 -23.49 -15.97 -8.52
CA ASP A 86 -22.82 -15.71 -9.79
C ASP A 86 -22.57 -14.21 -9.96
N ASN A 87 -23.53 -13.40 -9.57
CA ASN A 87 -23.41 -11.96 -9.53
C ASN A 87 -24.41 -11.33 -8.54
N ALA A 88 -24.11 -10.09 -8.14
CA ALA A 88 -24.99 -9.26 -7.33
C ALA A 88 -25.13 -7.88 -7.95
N GLU A 89 -26.35 -7.37 -8.04
CA GLU A 89 -26.69 -6.06 -8.60
C GLU A 89 -27.23 -5.14 -7.49
N TRP A 90 -26.81 -3.88 -7.50
CA TRP A 90 -27.27 -2.91 -6.53
C TRP A 90 -28.63 -2.32 -6.96
N LEU A 91 -29.68 -2.65 -6.23
CA LEU A 91 -31.05 -2.19 -6.49
C LEU A 91 -31.74 -1.84 -5.17
N ASN A 92 -32.39 -0.68 -5.12
CA ASN A 92 -33.19 -0.25 -3.96
C ASN A 92 -32.42 -0.30 -2.62
N ASN A 93 -31.15 0.19 -2.61
CA ASN A 93 -30.26 0.20 -1.45
C ASN A 93 -29.92 -1.18 -0.87
N LYS A 94 -29.96 -2.22 -1.71
CA LYS A 94 -29.59 -3.60 -1.36
C LYS A 94 -28.95 -4.32 -2.52
N TRP A 95 -28.16 -5.32 -2.22
CA TRP A 95 -27.63 -6.24 -3.21
C TRP A 95 -28.65 -7.33 -3.54
N LYS A 96 -29.10 -7.35 -4.79
CA LYS A 96 -29.92 -8.43 -5.34
C LYS A 96 -28.98 -9.49 -5.91
N LEU A 97 -29.03 -10.67 -5.33
CA LEU A 97 -28.22 -11.82 -5.74
C LEU A 97 -28.87 -12.58 -6.88
N ASN A 98 -28.09 -12.99 -7.87
CA ASN A 98 -28.53 -13.84 -8.98
C ASN A 98 -27.71 -15.14 -8.95
N GLY A 99 -28.37 -16.29 -9.13
CA GLY A 99 -27.74 -17.60 -9.04
C GLY A 99 -27.23 -17.93 -7.62
N ALA A 100 -27.93 -17.42 -6.59
CA ALA A 100 -27.48 -17.54 -5.22
C ALA A 100 -27.77 -18.90 -4.60
N VAL A 101 -26.79 -19.46 -3.89
CA VAL A 101 -26.89 -20.70 -3.10
C VAL A 101 -26.29 -20.45 -1.73
N GLU A 102 -27.02 -20.80 -0.67
CA GLU A 102 -26.50 -20.68 0.70
C GLU A 102 -26.03 -22.05 1.21
N TYR A 103 -24.84 -22.04 1.79
CA TYR A 103 -24.22 -23.21 2.41
C TYR A 103 -24.07 -22.95 3.91
N ALA A 104 -24.55 -23.87 4.73
CA ALA A 104 -24.38 -23.81 6.17
C ALA A 104 -23.67 -25.08 6.67
N LEU A 105 -22.97 -24.93 7.79
CA LEU A 105 -22.36 -26.07 8.46
C LEU A 105 -23.37 -26.75 9.37
N SER A 106 -23.63 -28.02 9.13
CA SER A 106 -24.50 -28.86 9.97
C SER A 106 -23.64 -29.99 10.58
N GLY A 107 -23.11 -29.74 11.79
CA GLY A 107 -22.10 -30.60 12.37
C GLY A 107 -20.74 -30.49 11.65
N GLU A 108 -20.23 -31.56 11.06
CA GLU A 108 -19.01 -31.60 10.26
C GLU A 108 -19.28 -31.54 8.74
N GLU A 109 -20.56 -31.55 8.32
CA GLU A 109 -20.92 -31.58 6.90
C GLU A 109 -21.45 -30.21 6.45
N VAL A 110 -21.05 -29.81 5.22
CA VAL A 110 -21.60 -28.62 4.55
C VAL A 110 -22.85 -29.02 3.78
N SER A 111 -23.96 -28.38 4.09
CA SER A 111 -25.24 -28.64 3.43
C SER A 111 -25.78 -27.37 2.74
N VAL A 112 -26.47 -27.57 1.63
CA VAL A 112 -27.20 -26.49 0.95
C VAL A 112 -28.47 -26.24 1.73
N VAL A 113 -28.70 -24.97 2.10
CA VAL A 113 -29.90 -24.53 2.82
C VAL A 113 -30.64 -23.48 2.01
N PRO A 114 -31.98 -23.33 2.23
CA PRO A 114 -32.72 -22.23 1.63
C PRO A 114 -32.14 -20.87 2.03
N LEU A 115 -32.10 -19.91 1.08
CA LEU A 115 -31.69 -18.55 1.33
C LEU A 115 -32.49 -17.91 2.47
N ARG A 116 -31.79 -17.48 3.53
CA ARG A 116 -32.43 -16.86 4.69
C ARG A 116 -32.73 -15.40 4.43
N ALA A 117 -33.99 -15.00 4.65
CA ALA A 117 -34.42 -13.62 4.43
C ALA A 117 -33.66 -12.62 5.33
N GLU A 118 -33.28 -13.01 6.55
CA GLU A 118 -32.50 -12.22 7.49
C GLU A 118 -31.11 -11.88 6.94
N HIS A 119 -30.42 -12.82 6.28
CA HIS A 119 -29.14 -12.60 5.64
C HIS A 119 -29.25 -11.61 4.47
N LEU A 120 -30.31 -11.73 3.66
CA LEU A 120 -30.52 -10.80 2.55
C LEU A 120 -30.82 -9.37 3.02
N LEU A 121 -31.37 -9.19 4.22
CA LEU A 121 -31.60 -7.88 4.82
C LEU A 121 -30.30 -7.19 5.27
N LEU A 122 -29.25 -7.94 5.55
CA LEU A 122 -27.94 -7.41 5.94
C LEU A 122 -27.09 -6.93 4.76
N LEU A 123 -27.51 -7.20 3.51
CA LEU A 123 -26.76 -6.85 2.29
C LEU A 123 -26.97 -5.38 1.90
N THR A 124 -26.62 -4.48 2.80
CA THR A 124 -26.83 -3.03 2.64
C THR A 124 -25.55 -2.24 2.41
N GLU A 125 -24.41 -2.91 2.28
CA GLU A 125 -23.12 -2.23 2.06
C GLU A 125 -23.13 -1.51 0.71
N PRO A 126 -22.87 -0.17 0.68
CA PRO A 126 -23.03 0.61 -0.54
C PRO A 126 -21.96 0.28 -1.60
N PRO A 127 -22.24 0.44 -2.90
CA PRO A 127 -21.31 0.16 -3.98
C PRO A 127 -19.99 0.93 -3.92
N GLU A 128 -19.99 2.11 -3.28
CA GLU A 128 -18.80 2.94 -3.08
C GLU A 128 -17.68 2.20 -2.35
N THR A 129 -18.04 1.32 -1.42
CA THR A 129 -17.10 0.53 -0.62
C THR A 129 -16.35 -0.51 -1.48
N PHE A 130 -16.96 -0.95 -2.59
CA PHE A 130 -16.37 -1.94 -3.50
C PHE A 130 -15.49 -1.33 -4.59
N ARG A 131 -15.47 -0.01 -4.72
CA ARG A 131 -14.65 0.70 -5.69
C ARG A 131 -13.16 0.50 -5.43
N ASN A 132 -12.38 0.60 -6.49
CA ASN A 132 -10.93 0.65 -6.37
C ASN A 132 -10.51 2.00 -5.78
N ASN A 133 -10.54 2.08 -4.47
CA ASN A 133 -10.08 3.22 -3.67
C ASN A 133 -8.63 3.04 -3.21
N THR A 134 -7.84 2.23 -3.94
CA THR A 134 -6.43 2.03 -3.60
C THR A 134 -5.70 3.37 -3.66
N VAL A 135 -5.36 3.86 -2.50
CA VAL A 135 -4.57 5.08 -2.32
C VAL A 135 -3.10 4.69 -2.43
N SER A 136 -2.41 5.22 -3.43
CA SER A 136 -0.96 5.11 -3.46
C SER A 136 -0.38 6.00 -2.37
N VAL A 137 0.27 5.38 -1.38
CA VAL A 137 0.90 6.11 -0.27
C VAL A 137 1.97 7.08 -0.77
N GLU A 138 2.57 6.82 -1.93
CA GLU A 138 3.54 7.73 -2.57
C GLU A 138 2.89 9.02 -3.09
N GLU A 139 1.60 8.97 -3.46
CA GLU A 139 0.87 10.07 -4.10
C GLU A 139 0.11 10.98 -3.12
N VAL A 140 0.05 10.60 -1.86
CA VAL A 140 -0.67 11.34 -0.82
C VAL A 140 0.28 11.91 0.23
N ASN A 141 -0.16 12.94 0.94
CA ASN A 141 0.64 13.52 2.01
C ASN A 141 0.73 12.57 3.23
N THR A 142 1.63 12.90 4.14
CA THR A 142 1.93 12.07 5.32
C THR A 142 0.70 11.83 6.21
N ARG A 143 -0.22 12.81 6.31
CA ARG A 143 -1.43 12.70 7.14
C ARG A 143 -2.45 11.74 6.50
N GLU A 144 -2.68 11.87 5.20
CA GLU A 144 -3.58 11.01 4.44
C GLU A 144 -3.06 9.56 4.40
N ALA A 145 -1.75 9.39 4.19
CA ALA A 145 -1.10 8.08 4.23
C ALA A 145 -1.31 7.38 5.58
N ARG A 146 -1.17 8.12 6.69
CA ARG A 146 -1.42 7.58 8.03
C ARG A 146 -2.88 7.19 8.23
N ALA A 147 -3.82 8.05 7.85
CA ALA A 147 -5.25 7.75 7.96
C ALA A 147 -5.64 6.51 7.14
N TYR A 148 -5.05 6.37 5.94
CA TYR A 148 -5.24 5.18 5.10
C TYR A 148 -4.71 3.90 5.76
N ILE A 149 -3.52 3.94 6.35
CA ILE A 149 -2.95 2.81 7.09
C ILE A 149 -3.83 2.42 8.27
N GLU A 150 -4.30 3.38 9.06
CA GLU A 150 -5.21 3.15 10.19
C GLU A 150 -6.55 2.54 9.73
N HIS A 151 -7.03 2.93 8.54
CA HIS A 151 -8.21 2.32 7.93
C HIS A 151 -7.96 0.85 7.55
N LEU A 152 -6.84 0.54 6.89
CA LEU A 152 -6.47 -0.84 6.54
C LEU A 152 -6.36 -1.73 7.79
N GLU A 153 -5.74 -1.23 8.86
CA GLU A 153 -5.59 -1.97 10.11
C GLU A 153 -6.93 -2.25 10.79
N ARG A 154 -7.82 -1.25 10.85
CA ARG A 154 -9.17 -1.43 11.40
C ARG A 154 -10.01 -2.42 10.59
N ALA A 155 -9.83 -2.42 9.28
CA ALA A 155 -10.47 -3.37 8.38
C ALA A 155 -9.83 -4.77 8.38
N GLY A 156 -8.73 -4.99 9.10
CA GLY A 156 -7.98 -6.27 9.08
C GLY A 156 -7.32 -6.59 7.74
N LEU A 157 -7.11 -5.56 6.89
CA LEU A 157 -6.50 -5.70 5.57
C LEU A 157 -4.97 -5.64 5.65
N PRO A 158 -4.25 -6.25 4.67
CA PRO A 158 -2.79 -6.20 4.64
C PRO A 158 -2.28 -4.76 4.55
N SER A 159 -1.59 -4.29 5.57
CA SER A 159 -1.07 -2.91 5.67
C SER A 159 0.46 -2.82 5.52
N ALA A 160 1.17 -3.94 5.32
CA ALA A 160 2.62 -3.98 5.30
C ALA A 160 3.23 -3.13 4.18
N GLU A 161 2.65 -3.18 2.98
CA GLU A 161 3.08 -2.37 1.84
C GLU A 161 2.89 -0.87 2.14
N ALA A 162 1.67 -0.48 2.54
CA ALA A 162 1.36 0.91 2.86
C ALA A 162 2.25 1.47 3.98
N LYS A 163 2.51 0.68 5.01
CA LYS A 163 3.45 1.04 6.10
C LYS A 163 4.88 1.20 5.61
N SER A 164 5.35 0.31 4.74
CA SER A 164 6.70 0.38 4.20
C SER A 164 6.90 1.66 3.39
N GLU A 165 5.95 2.01 2.52
CA GLU A 165 5.97 3.25 1.75
C GLU A 165 5.86 4.50 2.64
N TYR A 166 5.05 4.44 3.70
CA TYR A 166 4.96 5.51 4.69
C TYR A 166 6.30 5.75 5.41
N TYR A 167 6.96 4.71 5.89
CA TYR A 167 8.27 4.84 6.54
C TYR A 167 9.35 5.28 5.55
N LYS A 168 9.27 4.91 4.28
CA LYS A 168 10.16 5.36 3.21
C LYS A 168 10.13 6.88 3.05
N LYS A 169 8.97 7.54 3.19
CA LYS A 169 8.87 9.01 3.15
C LYS A 169 9.80 9.70 4.15
N TYR A 170 10.03 9.09 5.31
CA TYR A 170 10.94 9.63 6.33
C TYR A 170 12.39 9.22 6.14
N SER A 171 12.63 8.01 5.65
CA SER A 171 13.99 7.49 5.49
C SER A 171 14.67 7.98 4.21
N PHE A 172 13.90 8.18 3.14
CA PHE A 172 14.43 8.55 1.83
C PHE A 172 15.20 9.88 1.79
N PRO A 173 14.79 10.96 2.44
CA PRO A 173 15.54 12.22 2.45
C PRO A 173 16.95 12.11 3.00
N PHE A 174 17.26 11.08 3.80
CA PHE A 174 18.61 10.82 4.29
C PHE A 174 19.58 10.39 3.19
N VAL A 175 19.10 10.08 1.98
CA VAL A 175 19.98 9.81 0.83
C VAL A 175 20.94 10.97 0.55
N VAL A 176 20.49 12.20 0.71
CA VAL A 176 21.34 13.40 0.52
C VAL A 176 22.49 13.41 1.54
N PHE A 177 22.20 13.09 2.79
CA PHE A 177 23.20 12.97 3.83
C PHE A 177 24.23 11.88 3.48
N ILE A 178 23.77 10.70 3.09
CA ILE A 178 24.60 9.56 2.72
C ILE A 178 25.53 9.92 1.56
N VAL A 179 25.00 10.52 0.49
CA VAL A 179 25.78 10.87 -0.70
C VAL A 179 26.88 11.88 -0.36
N VAL A 180 26.55 12.92 0.41
CA VAL A 180 27.54 13.93 0.82
C VAL A 180 28.63 13.30 1.67
N PHE A 181 28.30 12.48 2.66
CA PHE A 181 29.26 11.84 3.54
C PHE A 181 30.16 10.83 2.80
N LEU A 182 29.60 10.06 1.88
CA LEU A 182 30.36 9.15 1.03
C LEU A 182 31.30 9.91 0.11
N ALA A 183 30.84 10.99 -0.53
CA ALA A 183 31.65 11.81 -1.41
C ALA A 183 32.86 12.41 -0.65
N VAL A 184 32.65 12.93 0.56
CA VAL A 184 33.72 13.47 1.40
C VAL A 184 34.71 12.37 1.85
N GLY A 185 34.18 11.23 2.31
CA GLY A 185 35.00 10.10 2.77
C GLY A 185 35.86 9.47 1.66
N LEU A 186 35.34 9.46 0.43
CA LEU A 186 36.06 8.88 -0.73
C LEU A 186 37.07 9.86 -1.37
N SER A 187 36.78 11.17 -1.36
CA SER A 187 37.63 12.17 -1.99
C SER A 187 39.00 12.34 -1.29
N GLY A 188 39.09 12.05 0.01
CA GLY A 188 40.36 12.10 0.76
C GLY A 188 41.42 11.08 0.34
N LYS A 189 41.08 10.06 -0.45
CA LYS A 189 41.99 8.99 -0.85
C LYS A 189 42.64 9.17 -2.24
N THR A 190 42.14 10.08 -3.05
CA THR A 190 42.54 10.19 -4.47
C THR A 190 43.34 11.44 -4.74
N ARG A 191 44.62 11.27 -5.17
CA ARG A 191 45.56 12.39 -5.46
C ARG A 191 45.49 12.89 -6.91
N LYS A 192 44.97 12.11 -7.86
CA LYS A 192 44.85 12.49 -9.28
C LYS A 192 43.41 12.35 -9.74
N ASN A 193 42.90 13.35 -10.47
CA ASN A 193 41.52 13.39 -10.99
C ASN A 193 40.42 13.20 -9.94
N VAL A 194 40.59 13.85 -8.77
CA VAL A 194 39.71 13.73 -7.61
C VAL A 194 38.23 13.95 -7.99
N LEU A 195 37.94 14.91 -8.87
CA LEU A 195 36.59 15.27 -9.26
C LEU A 195 35.88 14.13 -10.04
N LEU A 196 36.55 13.56 -11.02
CA LEU A 196 35.97 12.49 -11.86
C LEU A 196 35.75 11.20 -11.07
N ILE A 197 36.73 10.84 -10.23
CA ILE A 197 36.67 9.64 -9.39
C ILE A 197 35.61 9.79 -8.31
N SER A 198 35.53 10.93 -7.63
CA SER A 198 34.51 11.17 -6.60
C SER A 198 33.08 11.19 -7.19
N LEU A 199 32.93 11.73 -8.40
CA LEU A 199 31.64 11.70 -9.11
C LEU A 199 31.20 10.25 -9.43
N ALA A 200 32.10 9.46 -10.03
CA ALA A 200 31.84 8.06 -10.36
C ALA A 200 31.50 7.24 -9.11
N LEU A 201 32.26 7.41 -8.02
CA LEU A 201 31.99 6.71 -6.76
C LEU A 201 30.69 7.14 -6.11
N SER A 202 30.32 8.43 -6.18
CA SER A 202 29.05 8.92 -5.66
C SER A 202 27.88 8.34 -6.43
N ILE A 203 27.96 8.27 -7.76
CA ILE A 203 26.92 7.65 -8.61
C ILE A 203 26.78 6.17 -8.24
N THR A 204 27.90 5.45 -8.15
CA THR A 204 27.89 4.02 -7.78
C THR A 204 27.26 3.82 -6.39
N ALA A 205 27.60 4.66 -5.42
CA ALA A 205 27.02 4.58 -4.07
C ALA A 205 25.51 4.82 -4.07
N VAL A 206 25.02 5.78 -4.86
CA VAL A 206 23.60 6.05 -5.02
C VAL A 206 22.89 4.86 -5.64
N VAL A 207 23.42 4.28 -6.70
CA VAL A 207 22.86 3.09 -7.33
C VAL A 207 22.76 1.92 -6.35
N LEU A 208 23.84 1.65 -5.61
CA LEU A 208 23.85 0.59 -4.59
C LEU A 208 22.83 0.86 -3.47
N PHE A 209 22.70 2.12 -3.03
CA PHE A 209 21.67 2.50 -2.06
C PHE A 209 20.27 2.19 -2.57
N TYR A 210 19.93 2.62 -3.80
CA TYR A 210 18.61 2.37 -4.39
C TYR A 210 18.32 0.88 -4.58
N VAL A 211 19.28 0.10 -5.06
CA VAL A 211 19.13 -1.35 -5.21
C VAL A 211 18.88 -2.00 -3.85
N THR A 212 19.66 -1.64 -2.83
CA THR A 212 19.45 -2.17 -1.48
C THR A 212 18.09 -1.78 -0.94
N GLN A 213 17.66 -0.53 -1.12
CA GLN A 213 16.35 -0.06 -0.70
C GLN A 213 15.21 -0.80 -1.41
N MET A 214 15.34 -1.01 -2.72
CA MET A 214 14.34 -1.75 -3.50
C MET A 214 14.18 -3.18 -2.99
N VAL A 215 15.28 -3.88 -2.73
CA VAL A 215 15.25 -5.25 -2.22
C VAL A 215 14.63 -5.31 -0.83
N THR A 216 15.04 -4.45 0.08
CA THR A 216 14.53 -4.46 1.46
C THR A 216 13.06 -4.04 1.54
N MET A 217 12.62 -3.10 0.70
CA MET A 217 11.21 -2.72 0.56
C MET A 217 10.36 -3.87 0.02
N LEU A 218 10.88 -4.60 -0.97
CA LEU A 218 10.20 -5.78 -1.52
C LEU A 218 10.03 -6.87 -0.44
N MET A 219 11.07 -7.13 0.34
CA MET A 219 11.00 -8.07 1.48
C MET A 219 9.96 -7.62 2.53
N ALA A 220 9.88 -6.33 2.81
CA ALA A 220 8.88 -5.78 3.74
C ALA A 220 7.45 -5.86 3.17
N LYS A 221 7.26 -5.64 1.88
CA LYS A 221 5.99 -5.80 1.18
C LYS A 221 5.45 -7.22 1.30
N PHE A 222 6.33 -8.23 1.15
CA PHE A 222 5.98 -9.65 1.33
C PHE A 222 6.00 -10.11 2.80
N GLN A 223 6.10 -9.19 3.75
CA GLN A 223 6.11 -9.47 5.19
C GLN A 223 7.25 -10.37 5.66
N ALA A 224 8.31 -10.54 4.86
CA ALA A 224 9.50 -11.28 5.25
C ALA A 224 10.32 -10.53 6.32
N VAL A 225 10.19 -9.19 6.36
CA VAL A 225 10.78 -8.33 7.39
C VAL A 225 9.76 -7.26 7.83
N PRO A 226 9.90 -6.71 9.05
CA PRO A 226 9.02 -5.61 9.48
C PRO A 226 9.09 -4.40 8.53
N PRO A 227 7.97 -3.70 8.26
CA PRO A 227 7.93 -2.55 7.35
C PRO A 227 8.95 -1.44 7.67
N ILE A 228 9.15 -1.16 8.94
CA ILE A 228 10.14 -0.17 9.40
C ILE A 228 11.57 -0.57 9.04
N PHE A 229 11.89 -1.87 9.16
CA PHE A 229 13.20 -2.39 8.81
C PHE A 229 13.47 -2.27 7.31
N GLY A 230 12.49 -2.62 6.47
CA GLY A 230 12.60 -2.49 5.02
C GLY A 230 12.97 -1.08 4.55
N SER A 231 12.47 -0.06 5.23
CA SER A 231 12.70 1.35 4.86
C SER A 231 13.96 1.94 5.46
N TRP A 232 14.33 1.58 6.72
CA TRP A 232 15.42 2.21 7.46
C TRP A 232 16.74 1.45 7.37
N PHE A 233 16.73 0.15 7.09
CA PHE A 233 17.96 -0.64 7.02
C PHE A 233 18.99 -0.09 6.02
N PRO A 234 18.63 0.27 4.77
CA PRO A 234 19.59 0.84 3.83
C PRO A 234 20.22 2.13 4.36
N VAL A 235 19.42 3.00 4.96
CA VAL A 235 19.89 4.27 5.52
C VAL A 235 20.92 4.03 6.62
N ILE A 236 20.60 3.17 7.59
CA ILE A 236 21.49 2.86 8.72
C ILE A 236 22.79 2.22 8.21
N MET A 237 22.68 1.26 7.29
CA MET A 237 23.84 0.57 6.71
C MET A 237 24.77 1.54 5.99
N PHE A 238 24.24 2.42 5.14
CA PHE A 238 25.07 3.37 4.39
C PHE A 238 25.63 4.50 5.26
N ILE A 239 24.91 4.93 6.31
CA ILE A 239 25.46 5.86 7.31
C ILE A 239 26.65 5.21 8.03
N PHE A 240 26.51 3.95 8.43
CA PHE A 240 27.61 3.22 9.06
C PHE A 240 28.83 3.11 8.14
N ILE A 241 28.64 2.72 6.87
CA ILE A 241 29.71 2.68 5.87
C ILE A 241 30.35 4.06 5.70
N SER A 242 29.55 5.13 5.64
CA SER A 242 30.02 6.50 5.52
C SER A 242 30.88 6.91 6.72
N CYS A 243 30.49 6.58 7.94
CA CYS A 243 31.26 6.87 9.15
C CYS A 243 32.60 6.11 9.18
N VAL A 244 32.57 4.83 8.76
CA VAL A 244 33.79 4.03 8.64
C VAL A 244 34.74 4.64 7.62
N LEU A 245 34.28 5.02 6.45
CA LEU A 245 35.07 5.62 5.40
C LEU A 245 35.68 6.97 5.86
N LEU A 246 34.92 7.80 6.54
CA LEU A 246 35.40 9.06 7.10
C LEU A 246 36.52 8.84 8.16
N LYS A 247 36.37 7.86 9.05
CA LYS A 247 37.37 7.51 10.04
C LYS A 247 38.69 7.08 9.41
N TYR A 248 38.62 6.39 8.27
CA TYR A 248 39.81 5.92 7.54
C TYR A 248 40.24 6.85 6.39
N ALA A 249 39.50 7.91 6.11
CA ALA A 249 39.95 8.99 5.24
C ALA A 249 41.03 9.75 6.00
N LYS A 250 42.29 9.43 5.73
CA LYS A 250 43.41 10.24 6.25
C LYS A 250 43.31 11.64 5.64
N THR A 251 43.10 12.63 6.48
CA THR A 251 43.39 14.04 6.22
C THR A 251 44.83 14.23 5.88
#